data_85a370521705421dcd762053c90a1999
#
_entry.id   85a370521705421dcd762053c90a1999
#
_cell.length_a   1.000
_cell.length_b   1.000
_cell.length_c   1.000
_cell.angle_alpha   90.00
_cell.angle_beta   90.00
_cell.angle_gamma   90.00
#
_symmetry.space_group_name_H-M   'P 1'
#
loop_
_entity.id
_entity.type
_entity.pdbx_description
1 polymer ?
#
loop_
_entity_poly.entity_id
_entity_poly.type
_entity_poly.pdbx_seq_one_letter_code
_entity_poly.pdbx_strand_id
1 'polypeptide(L)'
;MISFLKKTISGLTKTRNKLSHLFARFSGKTILTEDDIEGLEEALLGADIGWELTDSIIEQLKAPDKAEITREDRFQQCIQQYLSDVNEVSELQKVILLVGINGTGKTTSAAKLGGYFSSSGQSVSLVAADTYRAAAVEQIRIWAERLNLHLTANDKSADPASVAYDGVSNGITKNMDRIIVDTSGRLHTSVNLMK
;
A
#
# COMPACT_ATOMS: atom_id res chain seq x y z
N MET A 1 -16.48 7.25 11.76
CA MET A 1 -15.89 5.91 11.55
C MET A 1 -16.74 5.01 10.66
N ILE A 2 -18.03 4.88 10.85
CA ILE A 2 -18.97 4.03 10.06
C ILE A 2 -19.04 4.43 8.57
N SER A 3 -18.96 5.72 8.23
CA SER A 3 -19.00 6.21 6.83
C SER A 3 -17.76 5.83 6.02
N PHE A 4 -16.58 5.80 6.64
CA PHE A 4 -15.33 5.43 5.99
C PHE A 4 -15.32 3.93 5.67
N LEU A 5 -15.71 3.08 6.61
CA LEU A 5 -15.85 1.64 6.40
C LEU A 5 -16.83 1.31 5.29
N LYS A 6 -17.99 1.99 5.21
CA LYS A 6 -18.95 1.81 4.12
C LYS A 6 -18.37 2.15 2.75
N LYS A 7 -17.57 3.23 2.64
CA LYS A 7 -16.90 3.61 1.39
C LYS A 7 -15.82 2.60 0.96
N THR A 8 -15.05 2.08 1.91
CA THR A 8 -14.04 1.05 1.66
C THR A 8 -14.68 -0.26 1.22
N ILE A 9 -15.74 -0.71 1.90
CA ILE A 9 -16.50 -1.91 1.54
C ILE A 9 -17.12 -1.75 0.14
N SER A 10 -17.68 -0.59 -0.21
CA SER A 10 -18.26 -0.35 -1.55
C SER A 10 -17.20 -0.32 -2.66
N GLY A 11 -15.98 0.14 -2.37
CA GLY A 11 -14.85 0.12 -3.31
C GLY A 11 -14.40 -1.30 -3.66
N LEU A 12 -14.38 -2.18 -2.67
CA LEU A 12 -14.02 -3.60 -2.84
C LEU A 12 -15.14 -4.46 -3.44
N THR A 13 -16.37 -3.97 -3.47
CA THR A 13 -17.54 -4.73 -3.96
C THR A 13 -17.39 -5.13 -5.42
N LYS A 14 -16.79 -4.29 -6.26
CA LYS A 14 -16.61 -4.60 -7.70
C LYS A 14 -15.66 -5.78 -7.91
N THR A 15 -14.50 -5.79 -7.24
CA THR A 15 -13.52 -6.87 -7.32
C THR A 15 -14.07 -8.15 -6.70
N ARG A 16 -14.70 -8.04 -5.52
CA ARG A 16 -15.36 -9.16 -4.86
C ARG A 16 -16.44 -9.79 -5.74
N ASN A 17 -17.31 -9.00 -6.36
CA ASN A 17 -18.38 -9.52 -7.20
C ASN A 17 -17.82 -10.22 -8.44
N LYS A 18 -16.77 -9.69 -9.08
CA LYS A 18 -16.11 -10.36 -10.21
C LYS A 18 -15.58 -11.74 -9.80
N LEU A 19 -14.84 -11.82 -8.71
CA LEU A 19 -14.31 -13.09 -8.21
C LEU A 19 -15.43 -14.06 -7.77
N SER A 20 -16.45 -13.57 -7.06
CA SER A 20 -17.58 -14.41 -6.64
C SER A 20 -18.37 -14.97 -7.82
N HIS A 21 -18.57 -14.20 -8.88
CA HIS A 21 -19.22 -14.70 -10.11
C HIS A 21 -18.38 -15.77 -10.81
N LEU A 22 -17.06 -15.64 -10.79
CA LEU A 22 -16.16 -16.66 -11.33
C LEU A 22 -16.24 -17.96 -10.55
N PHE A 23 -16.13 -17.89 -9.23
CA PHE A 23 -16.25 -19.08 -8.39
C PHE A 23 -17.63 -19.75 -8.52
N ALA A 24 -18.71 -18.96 -8.65
CA ALA A 24 -20.04 -19.51 -8.92
C ALA A 24 -20.10 -20.30 -10.24
N ARG A 25 -19.37 -19.89 -11.28
CA ARG A 25 -19.27 -20.65 -12.55
C ARG A 25 -18.52 -21.95 -12.43
N PHE A 26 -17.59 -22.05 -11.49
CA PHE A 26 -16.76 -23.24 -11.26
C PHE A 26 -17.34 -24.17 -10.18
N SER A 27 -18.30 -23.67 -9.41
CA SER A 27 -18.98 -24.45 -8.37
C SER A 27 -19.68 -25.67 -8.99
N GLY A 28 -19.37 -26.86 -8.50
CA GLY A 28 -19.91 -28.13 -8.97
C GLY A 28 -19.25 -28.71 -10.22
N LYS A 29 -18.27 -28.04 -10.86
CA LYS A 29 -17.48 -28.64 -11.93
C LYS A 29 -16.38 -29.55 -11.37
N THR A 30 -16.34 -30.79 -11.82
CA THR A 30 -15.28 -31.75 -11.44
C THR A 30 -13.94 -31.37 -12.09
N ILE A 31 -13.96 -30.90 -13.33
CA ILE A 31 -12.77 -30.52 -14.10
C ILE A 31 -13.03 -29.12 -14.69
N LEU A 32 -12.01 -28.25 -14.64
CA LEU A 32 -12.01 -26.95 -15.31
C LEU A 32 -11.59 -27.14 -16.77
N THR A 33 -12.29 -26.48 -17.68
CA THR A 33 -11.90 -26.42 -19.10
C THR A 33 -10.79 -25.39 -19.30
N GLU A 34 -10.13 -25.39 -20.45
CA GLU A 34 -9.15 -24.36 -20.83
C GLU A 34 -9.79 -22.96 -20.80
N ASP A 35 -11.00 -22.81 -21.33
CA ASP A 35 -11.75 -21.53 -21.28
C ASP A 35 -12.04 -21.06 -19.84
N ASP A 36 -12.26 -21.99 -18.90
CA ASP A 36 -12.44 -21.65 -17.50
C ASP A 36 -11.13 -21.14 -16.88
N ILE A 37 -10.00 -21.72 -17.25
CA ILE A 37 -8.66 -21.35 -16.79
C ILE A 37 -8.27 -19.97 -17.34
N GLU A 38 -8.45 -19.74 -18.64
CA GLU A 38 -8.19 -18.44 -19.26
C GLU A 38 -9.05 -17.34 -18.64
N GLY A 39 -10.34 -17.60 -18.43
CA GLY A 39 -11.23 -16.63 -17.79
C GLY A 39 -10.87 -16.34 -16.32
N LEU A 40 -10.28 -17.31 -15.62
CA LEU A 40 -9.78 -17.12 -14.25
C LEU A 40 -8.50 -16.28 -14.26
N GLU A 41 -7.57 -16.59 -15.17
CA GLU A 41 -6.33 -15.84 -15.35
C GLU A 41 -6.60 -14.36 -15.67
N GLU A 42 -7.45 -14.11 -16.66
CA GLU A 42 -7.86 -12.74 -17.03
C GLU A 42 -8.47 -11.98 -15.85
N ALA A 43 -9.29 -12.65 -15.05
CA ALA A 43 -9.95 -12.00 -13.92
C ALA A 43 -8.99 -11.72 -12.74
N LEU A 44 -8.02 -12.61 -12.47
CA LEU A 44 -7.03 -12.42 -11.44
C LEU A 44 -6.05 -11.30 -11.83
N LEU A 45 -5.53 -11.30 -13.06
CA LEU A 45 -4.69 -10.23 -13.60
C LEU A 45 -5.45 -8.90 -13.66
N GLY A 46 -6.72 -8.94 -14.08
CA GLY A 46 -7.61 -7.76 -14.09
C GLY A 46 -8.01 -7.25 -12.69
N ALA A 47 -7.71 -8.00 -11.64
CA ALA A 47 -7.81 -7.60 -10.23
C ALA A 47 -6.47 -7.10 -9.67
N ASP A 48 -5.48 -6.82 -10.52
CA ASP A 48 -4.12 -6.41 -10.17
C ASP A 48 -3.35 -7.46 -9.33
N ILE A 49 -3.70 -8.74 -9.43
CA ILE A 49 -2.92 -9.83 -8.83
C ILE A 49 -1.73 -10.11 -9.73
N GLY A 50 -0.53 -10.15 -9.14
CA GLY A 50 0.70 -10.41 -9.89
C GLY A 50 0.70 -11.80 -10.55
N TRP A 51 1.39 -11.95 -11.70
CA TRP A 51 1.40 -13.16 -12.51
C TRP A 51 1.86 -14.41 -11.73
N GLU A 52 2.88 -14.30 -10.89
CA GLU A 52 3.41 -15.41 -10.07
C GLU A 52 2.35 -15.99 -9.12
N LEU A 53 1.59 -15.11 -8.45
CA LEU A 53 0.52 -15.53 -7.58
C LEU A 53 -0.67 -16.06 -8.40
N THR A 54 -0.95 -15.49 -9.56
CA THR A 54 -1.98 -15.97 -10.49
C THR A 54 -1.69 -17.40 -10.93
N ASP A 55 -0.48 -17.71 -11.36
CA ASP A 55 -0.06 -19.07 -11.72
C ASP A 55 -0.20 -20.05 -10.56
N SER A 56 0.27 -19.67 -9.37
CA SER A 56 0.15 -20.48 -8.17
C SER A 56 -1.31 -20.79 -7.82
N ILE A 57 -2.20 -19.81 -7.93
CA ILE A 57 -3.64 -19.99 -7.71
C ILE A 57 -4.23 -20.96 -8.75
N ILE A 58 -3.92 -20.77 -10.04
CA ILE A 58 -4.44 -21.61 -11.13
C ILE A 58 -4.01 -23.06 -10.94
N GLU A 59 -2.77 -23.32 -10.62
CA GLU A 59 -2.26 -24.69 -10.34
C GLU A 59 -3.02 -25.37 -9.22
N GLN A 60 -3.32 -24.67 -8.13
CA GLN A 60 -4.08 -25.23 -7.01
C GLN A 60 -5.56 -25.45 -7.34
N LEU A 61 -6.13 -24.62 -8.23
CA LEU A 61 -7.54 -24.72 -8.62
C LEU A 61 -7.81 -25.75 -9.73
N LYS A 62 -6.79 -26.13 -10.52
CA LYS A 62 -6.89 -27.24 -11.49
C LYS A 62 -7.25 -28.56 -10.85
N ALA A 63 -6.83 -28.80 -9.61
CA ALA A 63 -7.15 -30.02 -8.90
C ALA A 63 -8.66 -30.14 -8.66
N PRO A 64 -9.27 -31.33 -8.82
CA PRO A 64 -10.69 -31.54 -8.59
C PRO A 64 -11.08 -31.27 -7.13
N ASP A 65 -12.32 -30.86 -6.90
CA ASP A 65 -12.84 -30.68 -5.56
C ASP A 65 -12.80 -32.02 -4.79
N LYS A 66 -12.28 -31.96 -3.56
CA LYS A 66 -12.38 -33.07 -2.59
C LYS A 66 -13.57 -32.80 -1.67
N ALA A 67 -14.16 -33.85 -1.12
CA ALA A 67 -15.35 -33.75 -0.28
C ALA A 67 -15.23 -32.78 0.92
N GLU A 68 -14.00 -32.50 1.33
CA GLU A 68 -13.70 -31.68 2.52
C GLU A 68 -13.12 -30.29 2.20
N ILE A 69 -12.67 -30.02 0.95
CA ILE A 69 -12.01 -28.77 0.57
C ILE A 69 -12.48 -28.34 -0.81
N THR A 70 -13.17 -27.22 -0.87
CA THR A 70 -13.64 -26.61 -2.13
C THR A 70 -12.54 -25.83 -2.85
N ARG A 71 -12.75 -25.49 -4.12
CA ARG A 71 -11.86 -24.57 -4.85
C ARG A 71 -11.78 -23.20 -4.19
N GLU A 72 -12.89 -22.72 -3.65
CA GLU A 72 -12.92 -21.44 -2.92
C GLU A 72 -12.06 -21.49 -1.66
N ASP A 73 -12.09 -22.59 -0.90
CA ASP A 73 -11.22 -22.79 0.26
C ASP A 73 -9.74 -22.82 -0.14
N ARG A 74 -9.41 -23.53 -1.22
CA ARG A 74 -8.03 -23.56 -1.76
C ARG A 74 -7.55 -22.19 -2.22
N PHE A 75 -8.41 -21.43 -2.88
CA PHE A 75 -8.11 -20.05 -3.25
C PHE A 75 -7.80 -19.20 -2.01
N GLN A 76 -8.66 -19.28 -1.00
CA GLN A 76 -8.44 -18.55 0.25
C GLN A 76 -7.15 -18.97 0.95
N GLN A 77 -6.87 -20.28 1.00
CA GLN A 77 -5.63 -20.81 1.58
C GLN A 77 -4.39 -20.33 0.82
N CYS A 78 -4.43 -20.32 -0.53
CA CYS A 78 -3.34 -19.82 -1.35
C CYS A 78 -3.04 -18.34 -1.08
N ILE A 79 -4.07 -17.51 -1.01
CA ILE A 79 -3.91 -16.09 -0.67
C ILE A 79 -3.39 -15.92 0.77
N GLN A 80 -3.92 -16.66 1.73
CA GLN A 80 -3.45 -16.60 3.12
C GLN A 80 -1.99 -17.01 3.25
N GLN A 81 -1.59 -18.09 2.58
CA GLN A 81 -0.21 -18.54 2.56
C GLN A 81 0.71 -17.48 1.97
N TYR A 82 0.35 -16.93 0.82
CA TYR A 82 1.12 -15.86 0.17
C TYR A 82 1.27 -14.62 1.06
N LEU A 83 0.21 -14.25 1.78
CA LEU A 83 0.25 -13.13 2.72
C LEU A 83 1.04 -13.45 4.01
N SER A 84 1.05 -14.70 4.46
CA SER A 84 1.82 -15.12 5.65
C SER A 84 3.31 -15.22 5.37
N ASP A 85 3.71 -15.49 4.12
CA ASP A 85 5.11 -15.49 3.69
C ASP A 85 5.71 -14.07 3.61
N VAL A 86 4.86 -13.03 3.58
CA VAL A 86 5.28 -11.65 3.82
C VAL A 86 5.66 -11.56 5.29
N ASN A 87 6.96 -11.46 5.58
CA ASN A 87 7.48 -11.31 6.93
C ASN A 87 6.61 -10.31 7.70
N GLU A 88 5.95 -10.78 8.75
CA GLU A 88 5.28 -9.89 9.69
C GLU A 88 6.33 -8.88 10.14
N VAL A 89 6.15 -7.63 9.73
CA VAL A 89 6.90 -6.53 10.30
C VAL A 89 6.38 -6.40 11.73
N SER A 90 6.95 -7.21 12.63
CA SER A 90 6.56 -7.29 14.04
C SER A 90 6.67 -5.94 14.75
N GLU A 91 7.51 -5.03 14.19
CA GLU A 91 7.65 -3.66 14.65
C GLU A 91 7.72 -2.71 13.45
N LEU A 92 6.97 -1.61 13.51
CA LEU A 92 7.07 -0.53 12.53
C LEU A 92 8.50 -0.01 12.46
N GLN A 93 9.08 -0.02 11.26
CA GLN A 93 10.43 0.44 11.04
C GLN A 93 10.59 1.91 11.46
N LYS A 94 11.82 2.27 11.87
CA LYS A 94 12.15 3.63 12.27
C LYS A 94 11.85 4.67 11.19
N VAL A 95 12.08 4.31 9.91
CA VAL A 95 11.82 5.15 8.75
C VAL A 95 10.58 4.67 8.04
N ILE A 96 9.61 5.56 7.85
CA ILE A 96 8.33 5.31 7.17
C ILE A 96 8.27 6.19 5.93
N LEU A 97 8.26 5.58 4.76
CA LEU A 97 8.14 6.27 3.47
C LEU A 97 6.69 6.20 2.99
N LEU A 98 6.06 7.36 2.77
CA LEU A 98 4.70 7.42 2.24
C LEU A 98 4.73 7.57 0.72
N VAL A 99 4.20 6.57 0.03
CA VAL A 99 4.14 6.52 -1.44
C VAL A 99 2.70 6.47 -1.93
N GLY A 100 2.45 6.96 -3.14
CA GLY A 100 1.13 6.95 -3.76
C GLY A 100 0.95 8.11 -4.74
N ILE A 101 -0.09 8.04 -5.57
CA ILE A 101 -0.40 9.09 -6.56
C ILE A 101 -0.88 10.39 -5.91
N ASN A 102 -0.96 11.48 -6.69
CA ASN A 102 -1.48 12.77 -6.20
C ASN A 102 -2.92 12.64 -5.68
N GLY A 103 -3.22 13.33 -4.59
CA GLY A 103 -4.57 13.35 -4.01
C GLY A 103 -4.93 12.18 -3.10
N THR A 104 -4.06 11.16 -2.94
CA THR A 104 -4.32 10.00 -2.06
C THR A 104 -4.20 10.30 -0.57
N GLY A 105 -3.76 11.50 -0.20
CA GLY A 105 -3.69 11.92 1.20
C GLY A 105 -2.36 11.62 1.89
N LYS A 106 -1.24 11.46 1.16
CA LYS A 106 0.08 11.19 1.73
C LYS A 106 0.46 12.19 2.83
N THR A 107 0.48 13.48 2.50
CA THR A 107 0.79 14.57 3.46
C THR A 107 -0.12 14.54 4.69
N THR A 108 -1.43 14.29 4.48
CA THR A 108 -2.38 14.16 5.59
C THR A 108 -2.10 12.93 6.44
N SER A 109 -1.70 11.82 5.81
CA SER A 109 -1.33 10.58 6.52
C SER A 109 -0.01 10.75 7.28
N ALA A 110 0.97 11.46 6.71
CA ALA A 110 2.21 11.82 7.39
C ALA A 110 1.92 12.57 8.70
N ALA A 111 1.09 13.60 8.63
CA ALA A 111 0.71 14.38 9.80
C ALA A 111 -0.04 13.54 10.85
N LYS A 112 -0.99 12.71 10.43
CA LYS A 112 -1.75 11.83 11.34
C LYS A 112 -0.87 10.79 12.03
N LEU A 113 0.03 10.14 11.29
CA LEU A 113 1.00 9.20 11.85
C LEU A 113 1.95 9.90 12.81
N GLY A 114 2.44 11.10 12.43
CA GLY A 114 3.29 11.91 13.30
C GLY A 114 2.60 12.23 14.62
N GLY A 115 1.37 12.68 14.58
CA GLY A 115 0.55 12.96 15.78
C GLY A 115 0.29 11.70 16.61
N TYR A 116 0.00 10.57 15.95
CA TYR A 116 -0.22 9.30 16.64
C TYR A 116 1.01 8.83 17.42
N PHE A 117 2.18 8.80 16.78
CA PHE A 117 3.42 8.37 17.45
C PHE A 117 3.85 9.36 18.54
N SER A 118 3.71 10.66 18.29
CA SER A 118 4.03 11.68 19.29
C SER A 118 3.12 11.58 20.51
N SER A 119 1.82 11.30 20.32
CA SER A 119 0.88 11.09 21.44
C SER A 119 1.17 9.83 22.25
N SER A 120 1.92 8.88 21.66
CA SER A 120 2.43 7.66 22.30
C SER A 120 3.80 7.87 22.97
N GLY A 121 4.28 9.12 23.05
CA GLY A 121 5.54 9.48 23.71
C GLY A 121 6.79 9.26 22.85
N GLN A 122 6.64 8.97 21.55
CA GLN A 122 7.78 8.79 20.63
C GLN A 122 8.23 10.13 20.05
N SER A 123 9.53 10.30 19.88
CA SER A 123 10.12 11.43 19.16
C SER A 123 9.96 11.23 17.64
N VAL A 124 9.39 12.22 16.95
CA VAL A 124 9.02 12.10 15.53
C VAL A 124 9.65 13.21 14.71
N SER A 125 10.24 12.84 13.56
CA SER A 125 10.67 13.77 12.52
C SER A 125 9.81 13.59 11.27
N LEU A 126 9.26 14.69 10.76
CA LEU A 126 8.65 14.76 9.44
C LEU A 126 9.68 15.23 8.42
N VAL A 127 9.63 14.67 7.20
CA VAL A 127 10.51 15.04 6.08
C VAL A 127 9.65 15.45 4.90
N ALA A 128 9.78 16.71 4.44
CA ALA A 128 9.02 17.27 3.34
C ALA A 128 9.70 17.01 1.99
N ALA A 129 9.60 15.78 1.46
CA ALA A 129 10.20 15.39 0.19
C ALA A 129 9.29 15.58 -1.03
N ASP A 130 8.08 16.17 -0.90
CA ASP A 130 7.27 16.64 -2.05
C ASP A 130 7.72 18.04 -2.49
N THR A 131 8.97 18.16 -2.92
CA THR A 131 9.63 19.44 -3.22
C THR A 131 9.09 20.15 -4.47
N TYR A 132 8.43 19.42 -5.36
CA TYR A 132 7.84 19.99 -6.57
C TYR A 132 6.55 20.78 -6.30
N ARG A 133 5.99 20.64 -5.12
CA ARG A 133 4.74 21.28 -4.73
C ARG A 133 4.94 22.14 -3.49
N ALA A 134 5.23 23.42 -3.71
CA ALA A 134 5.41 24.39 -2.61
C ALA A 134 4.26 24.35 -1.59
N ALA A 135 3.02 24.18 -2.07
CA ALA A 135 1.85 24.06 -1.21
C ALA A 135 1.87 22.78 -0.34
N ALA A 136 2.49 21.67 -0.79
CA ALA A 136 2.62 20.47 0.01
C ALA A 136 3.66 20.64 1.11
N VAL A 137 4.80 21.26 0.80
CA VAL A 137 5.83 21.60 1.79
C VAL A 137 5.26 22.53 2.86
N GLU A 138 4.51 23.54 2.47
CA GLU A 138 3.86 24.46 3.41
C GLU A 138 2.80 23.75 4.26
N GLN A 139 2.02 22.88 3.65
CA GLN A 139 1.02 22.09 4.38
C GLN A 139 1.64 21.20 5.49
N ILE A 140 2.74 20.51 5.17
CA ILE A 140 3.40 19.66 6.17
C ILE A 140 4.10 20.51 7.24
N ARG A 141 4.59 21.71 6.91
CA ARG A 141 5.14 22.69 7.85
C ARG A 141 4.09 23.09 8.90
N ILE A 142 2.90 23.50 8.44
CA ILE A 142 1.78 23.85 9.32
C ILE A 142 1.41 22.69 10.25
N TRP A 143 1.42 21.45 9.74
CA TRP A 143 1.15 20.30 10.58
C TRP A 143 2.26 20.03 11.60
N ALA A 144 3.52 20.14 11.20
CA ALA A 144 4.66 19.96 12.10
C ALA A 144 4.60 20.97 13.27
N GLU A 145 4.31 22.25 12.97
CA GLU A 145 4.14 23.28 13.99
C GLU A 145 2.97 23.00 14.94
N ARG A 146 1.78 22.65 14.39
CA ARG A 146 0.59 22.35 15.20
C ARG A 146 0.78 21.15 16.13
N LEU A 147 1.54 20.17 15.70
CA LEU A 147 1.79 18.93 16.45
C LEU A 147 3.10 18.99 17.25
N ASN A 148 3.83 20.11 17.19
CA ASN A 148 5.15 20.30 17.80
C ASN A 148 6.13 19.19 17.41
N LEU A 149 6.19 18.85 16.13
CA LEU A 149 7.06 17.82 15.57
C LEU A 149 8.30 18.44 14.91
N HIS A 150 9.40 17.70 14.93
CA HIS A 150 10.57 18.09 14.15
C HIS A 150 10.27 17.99 12.66
N LEU A 151 10.66 19.02 11.89
CA LEU A 151 10.51 19.03 10.43
C LEU A 151 11.87 19.21 9.76
N THR A 152 12.17 18.38 8.78
CA THR A 152 13.21 18.61 7.79
C THR A 152 12.57 18.99 6.46
N ALA A 153 12.81 20.20 6.01
CA ALA A 153 12.39 20.73 4.71
C ALA A 153 13.56 21.52 4.12
N ASN A 154 13.68 21.50 2.82
CA ASN A 154 14.70 22.28 2.11
C ASN A 154 14.02 23.15 1.04
N ASP A 155 13.89 24.43 1.32
CA ASP A 155 13.26 25.39 0.42
C ASP A 155 14.16 25.73 -0.80
N LYS A 156 15.44 25.31 -0.77
CA LYS A 156 16.44 25.59 -1.82
C LYS A 156 16.69 24.40 -2.73
N SER A 157 16.35 23.18 -2.31
CA SER A 157 16.55 21.98 -3.13
C SER A 157 15.26 21.56 -3.80
N ALA A 158 15.30 21.44 -5.13
CA ALA A 158 14.21 20.89 -5.92
C ALA A 158 14.28 19.36 -6.01
N ASP A 159 15.35 18.72 -5.52
CA ASP A 159 15.54 17.27 -5.60
C ASP A 159 14.92 16.54 -4.40
N PRO A 160 13.82 15.79 -4.60
CA PRO A 160 13.16 15.04 -3.54
C PRO A 160 14.05 14.00 -2.85
N ALA A 161 14.93 13.35 -3.62
CA ALA A 161 15.80 12.30 -3.10
C ALA A 161 16.83 12.87 -2.12
N SER A 162 17.40 14.03 -2.46
CA SER A 162 18.33 14.76 -1.57
C SER A 162 17.64 15.13 -0.25
N VAL A 163 16.43 15.70 -0.32
CA VAL A 163 15.69 16.10 0.89
C VAL A 163 15.30 14.88 1.73
N ALA A 164 14.91 13.77 1.09
CA ALA A 164 14.62 12.52 1.79
C ALA A 164 15.86 11.97 2.50
N TYR A 165 17.00 11.93 1.82
CA TYR A 165 18.27 11.47 2.39
C TYR A 165 18.71 12.33 3.57
N ASP A 166 18.72 13.64 3.41
CA ASP A 166 19.11 14.60 4.45
C ASP A 166 18.17 14.50 5.66
N GLY A 167 16.86 14.38 5.40
CA GLY A 167 15.86 14.24 6.45
C GLY A 167 16.01 12.95 7.25
N VAL A 168 16.24 11.84 6.58
CA VAL A 168 16.49 10.54 7.24
C VAL A 168 17.80 10.59 8.04
N SER A 169 18.89 11.09 7.44
CA SER A 169 20.20 11.22 8.09
C SER A 169 20.13 12.11 9.34
N ASN A 170 19.43 13.25 9.25
CA ASN A 170 19.20 14.17 10.37
C ASN A 170 18.38 13.49 11.48
N GLY A 171 17.29 12.79 11.12
CA GLY A 171 16.48 12.06 12.09
C GLY A 171 17.22 10.94 12.80
N ILE A 172 18.10 10.22 12.09
CA ILE A 172 18.99 9.20 12.69
C ILE A 172 19.98 9.86 13.65
N THR A 173 20.65 10.94 13.22
CA THR A 173 21.63 11.67 14.04
C THR A 173 21.03 12.25 15.31
N LYS A 174 19.77 12.71 15.24
CA LYS A 174 19.00 13.21 16.39
C LYS A 174 18.37 12.11 17.23
N ASN A 175 18.62 10.85 16.88
CA ASN A 175 18.05 9.67 17.54
C ASN A 175 16.53 9.70 17.68
N MET A 176 15.83 10.17 16.61
CA MET A 176 14.37 10.15 16.55
C MET A 176 13.86 8.71 16.56
N ASP A 177 12.74 8.45 17.23
CA ASP A 177 12.11 7.13 17.27
C ASP A 177 11.43 6.81 15.93
N ARG A 178 10.85 7.82 15.29
CA ARG A 178 10.18 7.70 13.98
C ARG A 178 10.58 8.83 13.05
N ILE A 179 10.81 8.48 11.77
CA ILE A 179 11.12 9.40 10.69
C ILE A 179 10.11 9.14 9.58
N ILE A 180 9.23 10.10 9.29
CA ILE A 180 8.16 9.95 8.33
C ILE A 180 8.46 10.83 7.12
N VAL A 181 8.62 10.20 5.95
CA VAL A 181 8.96 10.90 4.70
C VAL A 181 7.71 11.04 3.84
N ASP A 182 7.27 12.27 3.61
CA ASP A 182 6.18 12.62 2.69
C ASP A 182 6.74 12.85 1.30
N THR A 183 6.42 11.96 0.36
CA THR A 183 6.95 12.01 -1.00
C THR A 183 5.98 12.63 -2.00
N SER A 184 6.50 13.07 -3.14
CA SER A 184 5.69 13.47 -4.28
C SER A 184 4.91 12.27 -4.83
N GLY A 185 3.69 12.52 -5.33
CA GLY A 185 2.86 11.50 -5.95
C GLY A 185 2.71 11.76 -7.42
N ARG A 186 3.53 11.13 -8.26
CA ARG A 186 3.37 11.25 -9.71
C ARG A 186 3.16 9.89 -10.35
N LEU A 187 2.22 9.82 -11.27
CA LEU A 187 2.11 8.72 -12.23
C LEU A 187 3.30 8.79 -13.20
N HIS A 188 3.74 7.65 -13.70
CA HIS A 188 4.92 7.35 -14.52
C HIS A 188 5.10 8.16 -15.81
N THR A 189 4.60 9.38 -15.92
CA THR A 189 4.58 10.15 -17.17
C THR A 189 5.72 11.14 -17.34
N SER A 190 6.65 11.26 -16.38
CA SER A 190 7.82 12.13 -16.49
C SER A 190 9.10 11.34 -16.39
N VAL A 191 9.82 11.22 -17.50
CA VAL A 191 11.11 10.50 -17.63
C VAL A 191 12.16 10.95 -16.58
N ASN A 192 12.08 12.20 -16.09
CA ASN A 192 13.00 12.76 -15.11
C ASN A 192 12.75 12.32 -13.64
N LEU A 193 11.71 11.54 -13.38
CA LEU A 193 11.37 11.04 -12.04
C LEU A 193 11.70 9.55 -11.82
N MET A 194 12.21 8.90 -12.86
CA MET A 194 12.60 7.48 -12.87
C MET A 194 14.13 7.30 -12.82
N LYS A 195 14.88 8.39 -12.63
CA LYS A 195 16.34 8.33 -12.48
C LYS A 195 16.78 8.28 -11.04
#